data_45ec5a0ba4501900251f93f69eb6afec
#
_entry.id   45ec5a0ba4501900251f93f69eb6afec
#
_cell.length_a   1.000
_cell.length_b   1.000
_cell.length_c   1.000
_cell.angle_alpha   90.00
_cell.angle_beta   90.00
_cell.angle_gamma   90.00
#
_symmetry.space_group_name_H-M   'P 1'
#
loop_
_entity.id
_entity.type
_entity.pdbx_description
1 polymer ?
#
loop_
_entity_poly.entity_id
_entity_poly.type
_entity_poly.pdbx_seq_one_letter_code
_entity_poly.pdbx_strand_id
1 'polypeptide(L)'
;MKVVTPFEAIVFNTAAATPTNGTLTVTVTTTPAVKVDLTGEPSNLPKVLFLGEIPLLSKGEIATIVALPSSGKSNVCEGIVASYTRAKGFEPLDALNFVCPSHATKKILWIDTERTTNDLLWSVQRLKRRCKMDAAQLAEHLDFFSFVEIANPAEALTELTMLVSSGNYDAVILDGIFDLCPDINNIEKATLLVKELRALAVKHDVVLVTTIHPNKGTDVIAGHLGAMLYRFSRAILYIEKQANGVRRLTSEIGQGKLSYSSEPANSFFKWCDADGMFISCEPQSTTPTSYDSAIVKAIFADATQMPSKEFKAKYSEKTGYKAATTNAHCLAMQTDEIIKRDGNGGGTIYRRLSDETIPF
;
A
#
# COMPACT_ATOMS: atom_id res chain seq x y z
N MET A 1 5.01 -33.37 -36.57
CA MET A 1 4.35 -32.11 -36.34
C MET A 1 3.32 -32.34 -35.22
N LYS A 2 3.67 -32.02 -33.94
CA LYS A 2 2.78 -32.19 -32.80
C LYS A 2 1.95 -30.92 -32.66
N VAL A 3 0.65 -31.05 -32.77
CA VAL A 3 -0.31 -29.98 -32.52
C VAL A 3 -0.35 -29.76 -31.00
N VAL A 4 0.05 -28.60 -30.55
CA VAL A 4 -0.08 -28.18 -29.13
C VAL A 4 -1.48 -27.59 -29.01
N THR A 5 -2.34 -28.27 -28.23
CA THR A 5 -3.67 -27.76 -27.89
C THR A 5 -3.57 -26.59 -26.90
N PRO A 6 -4.34 -25.52 -27.03
CA PRO A 6 -4.37 -24.41 -26.06
C PRO A 6 -4.97 -24.87 -24.73
N PHE A 7 -4.45 -24.35 -23.62
CA PHE A 7 -5.01 -24.54 -22.28
C PHE A 7 -6.42 -23.95 -22.21
N GLU A 8 -7.39 -24.75 -21.90
CA GLU A 8 -8.77 -24.33 -21.65
C GLU A 8 -8.93 -23.84 -20.20
N ALA A 9 -9.38 -22.58 -20.05
CA ALA A 9 -9.79 -22.04 -18.76
C ALA A 9 -11.23 -22.52 -18.47
N ILE A 10 -11.41 -23.33 -17.45
CA ILE A 10 -12.73 -23.83 -17.02
C ILE A 10 -13.35 -22.77 -16.11
N VAL A 11 -14.35 -22.06 -16.59
CA VAL A 11 -15.20 -21.18 -15.77
C VAL A 11 -16.37 -22.04 -15.25
N PHE A 12 -16.43 -22.28 -13.94
CA PHE A 12 -17.56 -22.95 -13.31
C PHE A 12 -18.71 -21.96 -13.13
N ASN A 13 -19.70 -22.02 -14.00
CA ASN A 13 -20.95 -21.30 -13.80
C ASN A 13 -21.94 -22.29 -13.16
N THR A 14 -22.12 -22.21 -11.83
CA THR A 14 -23.11 -23.04 -11.12
C THR A 14 -24.49 -22.39 -11.18
N ALA A 15 -25.15 -22.45 -12.31
CA ALA A 15 -26.60 -22.32 -12.35
C ALA A 15 -27.20 -23.66 -11.89
N ALA A 16 -28.06 -23.62 -10.87
CA ALA A 16 -28.78 -24.80 -10.39
C ALA A 16 -29.60 -25.38 -11.52
N ALA A 17 -29.18 -26.53 -12.06
CA ALA A 17 -29.92 -27.29 -13.06
C ALA A 17 -30.48 -28.54 -12.42
N THR A 18 -31.78 -28.67 -12.44
CA THR A 18 -32.50 -29.93 -12.21
C THR A 18 -32.08 -30.98 -13.26
N PRO A 19 -31.79 -32.24 -12.88
CA PRO A 19 -31.28 -33.21 -13.84
C PRO A 19 -32.44 -33.76 -14.70
N THR A 20 -32.48 -33.33 -15.94
CA THR A 20 -33.20 -34.05 -17.02
C THR A 20 -32.13 -34.56 -17.98
N ASN A 21 -32.32 -35.81 -18.45
CA ASN A 21 -31.42 -36.51 -19.37
C ASN A 21 -31.14 -35.69 -20.63
N GLY A 22 -30.04 -34.93 -20.60
CA GLY A 22 -29.58 -34.16 -21.73
C GLY A 22 -28.05 -34.02 -21.69
N THR A 23 -27.44 -34.15 -22.82
CA THR A 23 -26.00 -33.92 -23.03
C THR A 23 -25.63 -32.55 -22.52
N LEU A 24 -24.74 -32.46 -21.52
CA LEU A 24 -24.20 -31.23 -21.01
C LEU A 24 -23.31 -30.59 -22.11
N THR A 25 -23.80 -29.56 -22.79
CA THR A 25 -22.97 -28.77 -23.71
C THR A 25 -22.29 -27.71 -22.90
N VAL A 26 -20.98 -27.88 -22.63
CA VAL A 26 -20.15 -26.85 -22.01
C VAL A 26 -19.78 -25.85 -23.08
N THR A 27 -20.35 -24.66 -23.02
CA THR A 27 -19.94 -23.56 -23.90
C THR A 27 -18.73 -22.88 -23.28
N VAL A 28 -17.54 -23.12 -23.81
CA VAL A 28 -16.32 -22.40 -23.40
C VAL A 28 -16.32 -21.05 -24.09
N THR A 29 -16.57 -20.00 -23.31
CA THR A 29 -16.43 -18.63 -23.81
C THR A 29 -14.97 -18.21 -23.67
N THR A 30 -14.21 -18.22 -24.75
CA THR A 30 -12.83 -17.72 -24.75
C THR A 30 -12.81 -16.24 -25.09
N THR A 31 -12.07 -15.44 -24.32
CA THR A 31 -11.76 -14.06 -24.71
C THR A 31 -10.68 -14.12 -25.79
N PRO A 32 -10.93 -13.62 -27.01
CA PRO A 32 -9.94 -13.68 -28.09
C PRO A 32 -8.73 -12.80 -27.76
N ALA A 33 -7.55 -13.25 -28.19
CA ALA A 33 -6.35 -12.44 -28.12
C ALA A 33 -6.50 -11.19 -29.00
N VAL A 34 -6.10 -10.04 -28.48
CA VAL A 34 -6.10 -8.78 -29.23
C VAL A 34 -4.80 -8.69 -30.03
N LYS A 35 -4.91 -8.58 -31.34
CA LYS A 35 -3.75 -8.34 -32.22
C LYS A 35 -3.30 -6.89 -32.05
N VAL A 36 -2.01 -6.70 -31.76
CA VAL A 36 -1.40 -5.36 -31.69
C VAL A 36 -1.22 -4.82 -33.09
N ASP A 37 -1.70 -3.59 -33.32
CA ASP A 37 -1.40 -2.85 -34.55
C ASP A 37 0.03 -2.29 -34.44
N LEU A 38 0.93 -2.83 -35.28
CA LEU A 38 2.34 -2.44 -35.25
C LEU A 38 2.60 -1.05 -35.87
N THR A 39 1.60 -0.46 -36.51
CA THR A 39 1.66 0.89 -37.08
C THR A 39 1.06 1.95 -36.18
N GLY A 40 0.42 1.51 -35.06
CA GLY A 40 -0.19 2.38 -34.06
C GLY A 40 0.83 3.07 -33.21
N GLU A 41 0.61 4.34 -32.92
CA GLU A 41 1.41 5.08 -31.94
C GLU A 41 0.95 4.76 -30.52
N PRO A 42 1.90 4.60 -29.56
CA PRO A 42 1.55 4.36 -28.17
C PRO A 42 0.83 5.57 -27.56
N SER A 43 -0.40 5.39 -27.10
CA SER A 43 -1.07 6.42 -26.33
C SER A 43 -0.53 6.43 -24.91
N ASN A 44 -0.08 7.59 -24.42
CA ASN A 44 0.20 7.79 -23.01
C ASN A 44 -1.12 7.79 -22.24
N LEU A 45 -1.48 6.65 -21.67
CA LEU A 45 -2.64 6.58 -20.79
C LEU A 45 -2.48 7.59 -19.63
N PRO A 46 -3.48 8.45 -19.42
CA PRO A 46 -3.40 9.43 -18.33
C PRO A 46 -3.28 8.73 -16.99
N LYS A 47 -2.45 9.29 -16.12
CA LYS A 47 -2.38 8.85 -14.73
C LYS A 47 -3.58 9.40 -13.99
N VAL A 48 -4.23 8.53 -13.20
CA VAL A 48 -5.51 8.83 -12.55
C VAL A 48 -5.46 8.73 -11.03
N LEU A 49 -4.35 8.26 -10.48
CA LEU A 49 -4.09 8.26 -9.05
C LEU A 49 -2.61 8.56 -8.79
N PHE A 50 -2.36 9.48 -7.87
CA PHE A 50 -1.03 9.92 -7.46
C PHE A 50 -0.91 9.89 -5.94
N LEU A 51 0.33 9.85 -5.42
CA LEU A 51 0.64 10.20 -4.04
C LEU A 51 1.57 11.43 -4.08
N GLY A 52 1.06 12.60 -3.69
CA GLY A 52 1.68 13.88 -4.01
C GLY A 52 1.78 14.05 -5.53
N GLU A 53 3.00 14.26 -6.02
CA GLU A 53 3.29 14.37 -7.46
C GLU A 53 3.65 13.04 -8.11
N ILE A 54 3.82 11.96 -7.32
CA ILE A 54 4.27 10.66 -7.81
C ILE A 54 3.11 9.88 -8.41
N PRO A 55 3.15 9.54 -9.70
CA PRO A 55 2.10 8.78 -10.36
C PRO A 55 2.09 7.32 -9.92
N LEU A 56 0.92 6.83 -9.52
CA LEU A 56 0.72 5.45 -9.08
C LEU A 56 0.06 4.58 -10.15
N LEU A 57 -1.05 5.05 -10.73
CA LEU A 57 -1.91 4.23 -11.60
C LEU A 57 -2.46 5.01 -12.81
N SER A 58 -2.61 4.27 -13.90
CA SER A 58 -3.56 4.55 -14.98
C SER A 58 -4.79 3.64 -14.86
N LYS A 59 -5.84 3.91 -15.64
CA LYS A 59 -7.00 3.01 -15.74
C LYS A 59 -6.58 1.60 -16.17
N GLY A 60 -7.31 0.58 -15.69
CA GLY A 60 -7.01 -0.83 -15.96
C GLY A 60 -5.85 -1.40 -15.15
N GLU A 61 -5.35 -0.69 -14.13
CA GLU A 61 -4.18 -1.10 -13.36
C GLU A 61 -4.47 -1.34 -11.89
N ILE A 62 -3.56 -2.07 -11.22
CA ILE A 62 -3.67 -2.47 -9.82
C ILE A 62 -2.58 -1.79 -8.98
N ALA A 63 -2.97 -1.25 -7.82
CA ALA A 63 -2.06 -0.94 -6.71
C ALA A 63 -2.34 -1.85 -5.51
N THR A 64 -1.30 -2.11 -4.72
CA THR A 64 -1.40 -2.89 -3.48
C THR A 64 -0.89 -2.06 -2.31
N ILE A 65 -1.69 -1.97 -1.25
CA ILE A 65 -1.33 -1.36 0.03
C ILE A 65 -1.04 -2.50 1.02
N VAL A 66 0.17 -2.53 1.53
CA VAL A 66 0.66 -3.56 2.44
C VAL A 66 0.77 -2.98 3.84
N ALA A 67 0.13 -3.61 4.82
CA ALA A 67 0.22 -3.13 6.19
C ALA A 67 -0.12 -4.19 7.23
N LEU A 68 0.53 -4.12 8.37
CA LEU A 68 0.15 -4.89 9.55
C LEU A 68 -1.25 -4.51 10.04
N PRO A 69 -1.91 -5.38 10.82
CA PRO A 69 -3.17 -5.04 11.47
C PRO A 69 -3.08 -3.72 12.25
N SER A 70 -4.17 -2.95 12.26
CA SER A 70 -4.26 -1.67 12.98
C SER A 70 -3.20 -0.62 12.57
N SER A 71 -2.68 -0.69 11.34
CA SER A 71 -1.73 0.30 10.80
C SER A 71 -2.41 1.47 10.10
N GLY A 72 -3.72 1.43 9.88
CA GLY A 72 -4.47 2.49 9.20
C GLY A 72 -4.79 2.22 7.73
N LYS A 73 -4.81 0.95 7.27
CA LYS A 73 -5.18 0.58 5.89
C LYS A 73 -6.47 1.26 5.42
N SER A 74 -7.55 1.05 6.16
CA SER A 74 -8.86 1.63 5.81
C SER A 74 -8.86 3.16 5.81
N ASN A 75 -8.06 3.81 6.67
CA ASN A 75 -7.89 5.27 6.62
C ASN A 75 -7.15 5.72 5.34
N VAL A 76 -6.21 4.93 4.84
CA VAL A 76 -5.56 5.19 3.55
C VAL A 76 -6.58 5.05 2.42
N CYS A 77 -7.47 4.04 2.47
CA CYS A 77 -8.59 3.92 1.54
C CYS A 77 -9.54 5.14 1.60
N GLU A 78 -9.84 5.64 2.81
CA GLU A 78 -10.61 6.89 3.01
C GLU A 78 -9.92 8.10 2.36
N GLY A 79 -8.58 8.18 2.41
CA GLY A 79 -7.80 9.22 1.73
C GLY A 79 -7.93 9.16 0.21
N ILE A 80 -7.95 7.96 -0.36
CA ILE A 80 -8.20 7.75 -1.79
C ILE A 80 -9.61 8.24 -2.16
N VAL A 81 -10.65 7.85 -1.41
CA VAL A 81 -12.02 8.34 -1.64
C VAL A 81 -12.05 9.87 -1.62
N ALA A 82 -11.43 10.50 -0.62
CA ALA A 82 -11.37 11.96 -0.51
C ALA A 82 -10.68 12.62 -1.71
N SER A 83 -9.63 12.00 -2.27
CA SER A 83 -8.97 12.52 -3.47
C SER A 83 -9.89 12.53 -4.71
N TYR A 84 -10.74 11.52 -4.85
CA TYR A 84 -11.73 11.46 -5.93
C TYR A 84 -12.88 12.48 -5.73
N THR A 85 -13.28 12.76 -4.49
CA THR A 85 -14.27 13.84 -4.26
C THR A 85 -13.68 15.20 -4.58
N ARG A 86 -12.39 15.45 -4.28
CA ARG A 86 -11.68 16.67 -4.68
C ARG A 86 -11.67 16.87 -6.20
N ALA A 87 -11.43 15.80 -6.94
CA ALA A 87 -11.45 15.83 -8.41
C ALA A 87 -12.81 16.26 -8.99
N LYS A 88 -13.89 16.13 -8.22
CA LYS A 88 -15.26 16.56 -8.56
C LYS A 88 -15.63 17.96 -8.03
N GLY A 89 -14.66 18.71 -7.54
CA GLY A 89 -14.85 20.08 -7.08
C GLY A 89 -15.21 20.25 -5.61
N PHE A 90 -15.15 19.17 -4.81
CA PHE A 90 -15.30 19.27 -3.36
C PHE A 90 -13.94 19.55 -2.71
N GLU A 91 -13.97 20.19 -1.53
CA GLU A 91 -12.77 20.51 -0.77
C GLU A 91 -12.69 19.63 0.50
N PRO A 92 -12.16 18.40 0.40
CA PRO A 92 -12.03 17.54 1.57
C PRO A 92 -11.09 18.16 2.60
N LEU A 93 -11.28 17.80 3.87
CA LEU A 93 -10.40 18.23 4.94
C LEU A 93 -8.97 17.74 4.70
N ASP A 94 -8.83 16.48 4.31
CA ASP A 94 -7.55 15.83 4.06
C ASP A 94 -7.73 14.59 3.17
N ALA A 95 -6.83 14.37 2.22
CA ALA A 95 -6.78 13.21 1.35
C ALA A 95 -5.53 12.34 1.55
N LEU A 96 -4.78 12.52 2.64
CA LEU A 96 -3.52 11.81 2.94
C LEU A 96 -2.51 11.90 1.79
N ASN A 97 -2.41 13.07 1.15
CA ASN A 97 -1.60 13.35 -0.04
C ASN A 97 -1.99 12.56 -1.32
N PHE A 98 -3.09 11.80 -1.30
CA PHE A 98 -3.59 11.28 -2.57
C PHE A 98 -4.15 12.40 -3.44
N VAL A 99 -3.86 12.30 -4.74
CA VAL A 99 -4.35 13.22 -5.76
C VAL A 99 -4.97 12.41 -6.89
N CYS A 100 -6.21 12.77 -7.21
CA CYS A 100 -6.92 12.29 -8.38
C CYS A 100 -7.17 13.49 -9.30
N PRO A 101 -6.76 13.44 -10.58
CA PRO A 101 -7.01 14.53 -11.53
C PRO A 101 -8.51 14.74 -11.81
N SER A 102 -8.86 15.96 -12.25
CA SER A 102 -10.24 16.45 -12.43
C SER A 102 -11.13 15.72 -13.45
N HIS A 103 -10.62 14.66 -14.08
CA HIS A 103 -11.40 13.84 -15.02
C HIS A 103 -12.12 12.63 -14.37
N ALA A 104 -12.02 12.45 -13.07
CA ALA A 104 -12.81 11.46 -12.36
C ALA A 104 -14.27 11.90 -12.27
N THR A 105 -15.16 11.19 -12.96
CA THR A 105 -16.57 11.57 -13.07
C THR A 105 -17.53 10.54 -12.46
N LYS A 106 -17.05 9.31 -12.26
CA LYS A 106 -17.83 8.16 -11.81
C LYS A 106 -17.69 7.96 -10.30
N LYS A 107 -18.44 7.00 -9.75
CA LYS A 107 -18.34 6.60 -8.35
C LYS A 107 -17.06 5.80 -8.05
N ILE A 108 -16.80 5.60 -6.77
CA ILE A 108 -15.87 4.59 -6.26
C ILE A 108 -16.72 3.42 -5.74
N LEU A 109 -16.30 2.20 -6.03
CA LEU A 109 -16.77 0.99 -5.37
C LEU A 109 -15.76 0.63 -4.27
N TRP A 110 -16.20 0.55 -3.01
CA TRP A 110 -15.38 0.04 -1.92
C TRP A 110 -16.01 -1.21 -1.34
N ILE A 111 -15.26 -2.31 -1.35
CA ILE A 111 -15.62 -3.59 -0.76
C ILE A 111 -14.69 -3.86 0.41
N ASP A 112 -15.27 -4.13 1.56
CA ASP A 112 -14.56 -4.55 2.76
C ASP A 112 -14.95 -5.99 3.08
N THR A 113 -13.96 -6.87 3.21
CA THR A 113 -14.18 -8.29 3.43
C THR A 113 -14.05 -8.70 4.90
N GLU A 114 -13.49 -7.82 5.74
CA GLU A 114 -13.11 -8.14 7.12
C GLU A 114 -14.13 -7.61 8.16
N ARG A 115 -14.88 -6.55 7.83
CA ARG A 115 -15.68 -5.80 8.80
C ARG A 115 -17.17 -5.91 8.56
N THR A 116 -17.93 -5.97 9.66
CA THR A 116 -19.39 -5.94 9.63
C THR A 116 -19.92 -4.59 9.14
N THR A 117 -21.16 -4.57 8.65
CA THR A 117 -21.83 -3.31 8.26
C THR A 117 -21.80 -2.28 9.38
N ASN A 118 -21.98 -2.70 10.65
CA ASN A 118 -21.93 -1.79 11.80
C ASN A 118 -20.54 -1.17 11.98
N ASP A 119 -19.48 -1.96 11.79
CA ASP A 119 -18.10 -1.44 11.88
C ASP A 119 -17.78 -0.48 10.74
N LEU A 120 -18.35 -0.72 9.54
CA LEU A 120 -18.19 0.17 8.39
C LEU A 120 -18.86 1.53 8.61
N LEU A 121 -19.91 1.63 9.43
CA LEU A 121 -20.53 2.93 9.77
C LEU A 121 -19.54 3.88 10.43
N TRP A 122 -18.56 3.41 11.18
CA TRP A 122 -17.48 4.27 11.70
C TRP A 122 -16.61 4.86 10.58
N SER A 123 -16.32 4.08 9.53
CA SER A 123 -15.64 4.60 8.34
C SER A 123 -16.50 5.61 7.59
N VAL A 124 -17.81 5.37 7.48
CA VAL A 124 -18.75 6.34 6.89
C VAL A 124 -18.75 7.66 7.67
N GLN A 125 -18.76 7.62 9.01
CA GLN A 125 -18.69 8.85 9.81
C GLN A 125 -17.36 9.60 9.62
N ARG A 126 -16.23 8.89 9.48
CA ARG A 126 -14.94 9.53 9.16
C ARG A 126 -14.94 10.10 7.75
N LEU A 127 -15.46 9.36 6.75
CA LEU A 127 -15.58 9.84 5.37
C LEU A 127 -16.43 11.11 5.26
N LYS A 128 -17.57 11.17 5.96
CA LYS A 128 -18.39 12.39 6.00
C LYS A 128 -17.60 13.60 6.50
N ARG A 129 -16.84 13.44 7.58
CA ARG A 129 -15.96 14.51 8.10
C ARG A 129 -14.83 14.83 7.13
N ARG A 130 -14.12 13.78 6.65
CA ARG A 130 -12.98 13.91 5.73
C ARG A 130 -13.38 14.62 4.43
N CYS A 131 -14.49 14.22 3.82
CA CYS A 131 -14.97 14.79 2.56
C CYS A 131 -15.81 16.07 2.77
N LYS A 132 -16.15 16.43 4.01
CA LYS A 132 -17.08 17.52 4.35
C LYS A 132 -18.44 17.37 3.65
N MET A 133 -18.98 16.15 3.67
CA MET A 133 -20.21 15.76 3.01
C MET A 133 -21.21 15.17 4.00
N ASP A 134 -22.50 15.34 3.74
CA ASP A 134 -23.52 14.52 4.37
C ASP A 134 -23.61 13.11 3.74
N ALA A 135 -24.52 12.28 4.25
CA ALA A 135 -24.65 10.90 3.77
C ALA A 135 -25.18 10.82 2.33
N ALA A 136 -26.09 11.72 1.94
CA ALA A 136 -26.68 11.74 0.60
C ALA A 136 -25.64 12.15 -0.44
N GLN A 137 -24.89 13.21 -0.15
CA GLN A 137 -23.78 13.65 -0.98
C GLN A 137 -22.69 12.57 -1.14
N LEU A 138 -22.31 11.91 -0.03
CA LEU A 138 -21.31 10.84 -0.08
C LEU A 138 -21.79 9.66 -0.94
N ALA A 139 -23.07 9.29 -0.87
CA ALA A 139 -23.66 8.22 -1.66
C ALA A 139 -23.69 8.50 -3.18
N GLU A 140 -23.58 9.75 -3.60
CA GLU A 140 -23.40 10.10 -5.02
C GLU A 140 -21.99 9.76 -5.55
N HIS A 141 -21.02 9.54 -4.63
CA HIS A 141 -19.62 9.34 -4.96
C HIS A 141 -19.05 7.98 -4.58
N LEU A 142 -19.73 7.27 -3.67
CA LEU A 142 -19.24 6.01 -3.09
C LEU A 142 -20.37 5.00 -2.96
N ASP A 143 -20.13 3.79 -3.49
CA ASP A 143 -20.88 2.59 -3.12
C ASP A 143 -19.98 1.75 -2.21
N PHE A 144 -20.45 1.45 -0.99
CA PHE A 144 -19.66 0.82 0.05
C PHE A 144 -20.34 -0.45 0.56
N PHE A 145 -19.70 -1.62 0.36
CA PHE A 145 -20.25 -2.93 0.68
C PHE A 145 -19.40 -3.67 1.72
N SER A 146 -20.08 -4.38 2.62
CA SER A 146 -19.47 -5.41 3.46
C SER A 146 -19.65 -6.77 2.81
N PHE A 147 -18.56 -7.51 2.64
CA PHE A 147 -18.56 -8.89 2.15
C PHE A 147 -18.33 -9.90 3.27
N VAL A 148 -18.27 -9.47 4.52
CA VAL A 148 -17.95 -10.33 5.68
C VAL A 148 -18.88 -11.55 5.81
N GLU A 149 -20.12 -11.46 5.32
CA GLU A 149 -21.08 -12.55 5.35
C GLU A 149 -20.96 -13.52 4.15
N ILE A 150 -20.17 -13.19 3.15
CA ILE A 150 -19.93 -14.03 1.96
C ILE A 150 -18.78 -14.99 2.27
N ALA A 151 -19.09 -16.16 2.82
CA ALA A 151 -18.09 -17.11 3.26
C ALA A 151 -17.32 -17.81 2.12
N ASN A 152 -17.89 -17.86 0.91
CA ASN A 152 -17.29 -18.54 -0.23
C ASN A 152 -16.53 -17.54 -1.12
N PRO A 153 -15.20 -17.67 -1.27
CA PRO A 153 -14.40 -16.77 -2.10
C PRO A 153 -14.86 -16.68 -3.57
N ALA A 154 -15.38 -17.76 -4.15
CA ALA A 154 -15.89 -17.76 -5.51
C ALA A 154 -17.20 -16.96 -5.65
N GLU A 155 -18.06 -17.00 -4.63
CA GLU A 155 -19.26 -16.17 -4.56
C GLU A 155 -18.91 -14.71 -4.38
N ALA A 156 -17.94 -14.39 -3.51
CA ALA A 156 -17.43 -13.04 -3.31
C ALA A 156 -16.85 -12.44 -4.61
N LEU A 157 -16.07 -13.23 -5.35
CA LEU A 157 -15.51 -12.78 -6.64
C LEU A 157 -16.60 -12.60 -7.71
N THR A 158 -17.63 -13.45 -7.71
CA THR A 158 -18.80 -13.34 -8.60
C THR A 158 -19.56 -12.04 -8.29
N GLU A 159 -19.86 -11.77 -7.03
CA GLU A 159 -20.55 -10.54 -6.59
C GLU A 159 -19.74 -9.28 -6.93
N LEU A 160 -18.43 -9.27 -6.64
CA LEU A 160 -17.53 -8.20 -7.06
C LEU A 160 -17.63 -7.96 -8.57
N THR A 161 -17.58 -9.04 -9.37
CA THR A 161 -17.65 -8.94 -10.83
C THR A 161 -18.99 -8.37 -11.30
N MET A 162 -20.09 -8.76 -10.67
CA MET A 162 -21.42 -8.22 -10.97
C MET A 162 -21.51 -6.73 -10.63
N LEU A 163 -21.05 -6.32 -9.46
CA LEU A 163 -21.05 -4.93 -9.02
C LEU A 163 -20.23 -4.05 -9.97
N VAL A 164 -19.01 -4.47 -10.31
CA VAL A 164 -18.15 -3.71 -11.23
C VAL A 164 -18.76 -3.64 -12.63
N SER A 165 -19.39 -4.73 -13.10
CA SER A 165 -19.97 -4.81 -14.44
C SER A 165 -21.25 -4.02 -14.60
N SER A 166 -22.06 -3.94 -13.56
CA SER A 166 -23.34 -3.22 -13.56
C SER A 166 -23.21 -1.75 -13.16
N GLY A 167 -22.15 -1.41 -12.45
CA GLY A 167 -21.91 -0.06 -11.95
C GLY A 167 -21.13 0.82 -12.94
N ASN A 168 -20.99 2.07 -12.58
CA ASN A 168 -20.22 3.07 -13.31
C ASN A 168 -19.16 3.65 -12.37
N TYR A 169 -18.00 2.98 -12.31
CA TYR A 169 -16.94 3.29 -11.35
C TYR A 169 -15.68 3.82 -12.05
N ASP A 170 -14.96 4.70 -11.37
CA ASP A 170 -13.60 5.11 -11.71
C ASP A 170 -12.55 4.29 -10.98
N ALA A 171 -12.89 3.85 -9.76
CA ALA A 171 -12.00 3.07 -8.92
C ALA A 171 -12.77 1.99 -8.15
N VAL A 172 -12.08 0.89 -7.88
CA VAL A 172 -12.50 -0.20 -7.01
C VAL A 172 -11.48 -0.35 -5.89
N ILE A 173 -11.93 -0.31 -4.65
CA ILE A 173 -11.11 -0.56 -3.45
C ILE A 173 -11.53 -1.91 -2.87
N LEU A 174 -10.56 -2.83 -2.72
CA LEU A 174 -10.74 -4.12 -2.05
C LEU A 174 -9.95 -4.09 -0.73
N ASP A 175 -10.64 -3.77 0.36
CA ASP A 175 -10.05 -3.75 1.71
C ASP A 175 -10.13 -5.15 2.32
N GLY A 176 -9.05 -5.93 2.12
CA GLY A 176 -8.92 -7.33 2.47
C GLY A 176 -9.02 -8.28 1.25
N ILE A 177 -7.94 -8.39 0.42
CA ILE A 177 -7.96 -9.30 -0.74
C ILE A 177 -7.88 -10.78 -0.34
N PHE A 178 -7.48 -11.11 0.89
CA PHE A 178 -7.29 -12.50 1.33
C PHE A 178 -8.56 -13.33 1.20
N ASP A 179 -9.71 -12.75 1.55
CA ASP A 179 -10.99 -13.48 1.60
C ASP A 179 -11.55 -13.81 0.21
N LEU A 180 -11.00 -13.19 -0.84
CA LEU A 180 -11.30 -13.56 -2.22
C LEU A 180 -10.43 -14.72 -2.72
N CYS A 181 -9.39 -15.12 -1.99
CA CYS A 181 -8.50 -16.21 -2.37
C CYS A 181 -8.76 -17.47 -1.57
N PRO A 182 -9.23 -18.56 -2.17
CA PRO A 182 -9.54 -19.81 -1.44
C PRO A 182 -8.33 -20.42 -0.71
N ASP A 183 -7.13 -20.15 -1.20
CA ASP A 183 -5.87 -20.59 -0.60
C ASP A 183 -4.73 -19.69 -1.10
N ILE A 184 -4.25 -18.81 -0.25
CA ILE A 184 -3.19 -17.84 -0.57
C ILE A 184 -1.83 -18.49 -0.84
N ASN A 185 -1.64 -19.74 -0.38
CA ASN A 185 -0.40 -20.51 -0.58
C ASN A 185 -0.49 -21.46 -1.80
N ASN A 186 -1.62 -21.50 -2.48
CA ASN A 186 -1.76 -22.22 -3.74
C ASN A 186 -1.47 -21.26 -4.91
N ILE A 187 -0.39 -21.54 -5.65
CA ILE A 187 0.08 -20.68 -6.72
C ILE A 187 -0.93 -20.54 -7.87
N GLU A 188 -1.68 -21.59 -8.19
CA GLU A 188 -2.67 -21.59 -9.28
C GLU A 188 -3.86 -20.71 -8.93
N LYS A 189 -4.41 -20.89 -7.71
CA LYS A 189 -5.54 -20.09 -7.20
C LYS A 189 -5.17 -18.62 -7.06
N ALA A 190 -4.01 -18.32 -6.48
CA ALA A 190 -3.50 -16.97 -6.35
C ALA A 190 -3.27 -16.31 -7.72
N THR A 191 -2.70 -17.06 -8.69
CA THR A 191 -2.47 -16.56 -10.04
C THR A 191 -3.78 -16.27 -10.77
N LEU A 192 -4.75 -17.17 -10.65
CA LEU A 192 -6.06 -17.01 -11.28
C LEU A 192 -6.77 -15.76 -10.75
N LEU A 193 -6.89 -15.63 -9.43
CA LEU A 193 -7.52 -14.47 -8.80
C LEU A 193 -6.91 -13.14 -9.30
N VAL A 194 -5.58 -12.99 -9.24
CA VAL A 194 -4.94 -11.73 -9.62
C VAL A 194 -5.10 -11.44 -11.13
N LYS A 195 -5.10 -12.48 -11.98
CA LYS A 195 -5.38 -12.32 -13.41
C LYS A 195 -6.83 -11.92 -13.68
N GLU A 196 -7.80 -12.49 -12.96
CA GLU A 196 -9.21 -12.13 -13.07
C GLU A 196 -9.46 -10.68 -12.63
N LEU A 197 -8.89 -10.28 -11.49
CA LEU A 197 -8.96 -8.89 -11.02
C LEU A 197 -8.35 -7.91 -12.02
N ARG A 198 -7.22 -8.29 -12.64
CA ARG A 198 -6.59 -7.47 -13.68
C ARG A 198 -7.46 -7.39 -14.93
N ALA A 199 -8.03 -8.51 -15.38
CA ALA A 199 -8.93 -8.54 -16.53
C ALA A 199 -10.18 -7.68 -16.28
N LEU A 200 -10.73 -7.75 -15.05
CA LEU A 200 -11.86 -6.94 -14.62
C LEU A 200 -11.51 -5.44 -14.68
N ALA A 201 -10.35 -5.05 -14.13
CA ALA A 201 -9.89 -3.66 -14.14
C ALA A 201 -9.72 -3.12 -15.58
N VAL A 202 -9.09 -3.90 -16.46
CA VAL A 202 -8.89 -3.53 -17.88
C VAL A 202 -10.23 -3.44 -18.62
N LYS A 203 -11.10 -4.45 -18.46
CA LYS A 203 -12.38 -4.53 -19.17
C LYS A 203 -13.32 -3.36 -18.84
N HIS A 204 -13.32 -2.92 -17.57
CA HIS A 204 -14.25 -1.89 -17.07
C HIS A 204 -13.59 -0.51 -16.93
N ASP A 205 -12.33 -0.38 -17.36
CA ASP A 205 -11.57 0.87 -17.34
C ASP A 205 -11.53 1.51 -15.93
N VAL A 206 -11.32 0.68 -14.89
CA VAL A 206 -11.22 1.09 -13.50
C VAL A 206 -9.80 0.94 -12.97
N VAL A 207 -9.39 1.77 -12.02
CA VAL A 207 -8.24 1.43 -11.16
C VAL A 207 -8.69 0.50 -10.06
N LEU A 208 -7.83 -0.44 -9.67
CA LEU A 208 -8.09 -1.37 -8.59
C LEU A 208 -7.03 -1.19 -7.51
N VAL A 209 -7.46 -0.89 -6.29
CA VAL A 209 -6.60 -0.77 -5.12
C VAL A 209 -6.93 -1.90 -4.16
N THR A 210 -5.93 -2.72 -3.83
CA THR A 210 -6.10 -3.82 -2.88
C THR A 210 -5.34 -3.56 -1.59
N THR A 211 -5.83 -4.08 -0.47
CA THR A 211 -5.08 -4.11 0.78
C THR A 211 -4.72 -5.55 1.15
N ILE A 212 -3.53 -5.73 1.74
CA ILE A 212 -3.03 -7.05 2.13
C ILE A 212 -2.10 -6.94 3.35
N HIS A 213 -1.97 -8.03 4.11
CA HIS A 213 -1.01 -8.13 5.20
C HIS A 213 0.34 -8.70 4.71
N PRO A 214 1.47 -8.24 5.28
CA PRO A 214 2.74 -8.93 5.13
C PRO A 214 2.77 -10.21 5.96
N ASN A 215 3.74 -11.08 5.71
CA ASN A 215 4.07 -12.20 6.58
C ASN A 215 4.51 -11.69 7.97
N LYS A 216 4.21 -12.46 9.02
CA LYS A 216 4.61 -12.09 10.38
C LYS A 216 6.13 -11.95 10.49
N GLY A 217 6.58 -10.81 10.99
CA GLY A 217 8.00 -10.54 11.25
C GLY A 217 8.84 -10.20 10.02
N THR A 218 8.22 -10.00 8.86
CA THR A 218 8.92 -9.59 7.63
C THR A 218 8.11 -8.52 6.90
N ASP A 219 8.76 -7.86 5.93
CA ASP A 219 8.09 -6.94 5.00
C ASP A 219 7.71 -7.62 3.67
N VAL A 220 7.76 -8.95 3.62
CA VAL A 220 7.36 -9.72 2.44
C VAL A 220 5.84 -9.92 2.46
N ILE A 221 5.20 -9.62 1.35
CA ILE A 221 3.74 -9.81 1.20
C ILE A 221 3.42 -11.31 1.32
N ALA A 222 2.33 -11.64 2.03
CA ALA A 222 2.04 -13.00 2.42
C ALA A 222 1.66 -13.93 1.26
N GLY A 223 2.22 -15.14 1.27
CA GLY A 223 1.86 -16.25 0.41
C GLY A 223 2.18 -16.07 -1.08
N HIS A 224 1.73 -17.02 -1.90
CA HIS A 224 1.80 -16.90 -3.36
C HIS A 224 0.92 -15.77 -3.90
N LEU A 225 -0.17 -15.44 -3.19
CA LEU A 225 -0.98 -14.28 -3.52
C LEU A 225 -0.15 -13.00 -3.49
N GLY A 226 0.69 -12.83 -2.46
CA GLY A 226 1.64 -11.71 -2.38
C GLY A 226 2.61 -11.67 -3.55
N ALA A 227 3.18 -12.80 -3.94
CA ALA A 227 4.08 -12.88 -5.09
C ALA A 227 3.39 -12.49 -6.42
N MET A 228 2.13 -12.86 -6.59
CA MET A 228 1.34 -12.48 -7.78
C MET A 228 0.98 -10.99 -7.77
N LEU A 229 0.60 -10.44 -6.61
CA LEU A 229 0.38 -8.99 -6.47
C LEU A 229 1.66 -8.20 -6.74
N TYR A 230 2.82 -8.65 -6.23
CA TYR A 230 4.10 -8.04 -6.55
C TYR A 230 4.37 -8.00 -8.06
N ARG A 231 4.08 -9.09 -8.76
CA ARG A 231 4.28 -9.19 -10.20
C ARG A 231 3.36 -8.27 -10.99
N PHE A 232 2.07 -8.18 -10.63
CA PHE A 232 1.04 -7.55 -11.44
C PHE A 232 0.66 -6.12 -11.02
N SER A 233 0.93 -5.71 -9.77
CA SER A 233 0.70 -4.33 -9.35
C SER A 233 1.67 -3.35 -9.98
N ARG A 234 1.19 -2.15 -10.31
CA ARG A 234 2.00 -1.03 -10.80
C ARG A 234 2.61 -0.22 -9.66
N ALA A 235 1.89 -0.14 -8.55
CA ALA A 235 2.38 0.47 -7.32
C ALA A 235 2.16 -0.48 -6.15
N ILE A 236 3.15 -0.57 -5.26
CA ILE A 236 3.06 -1.27 -3.98
C ILE A 236 3.56 -0.31 -2.92
N LEU A 237 2.68 0.01 -1.98
CA LEU A 237 2.94 0.94 -0.89
C LEU A 237 2.78 0.23 0.45
N TYR A 238 3.68 0.52 1.37
CA TYR A 238 3.65 0.00 2.73
C TYR A 238 3.24 1.07 3.72
N ILE A 239 2.46 0.69 4.74
CA ILE A 239 2.21 1.55 5.89
C ILE A 239 3.14 1.13 7.02
N GLU A 240 4.10 1.99 7.32
CA GLU A 240 5.05 1.86 8.42
C GLU A 240 4.58 2.63 9.65
N LYS A 241 4.63 2.02 10.83
CA LYS A 241 4.41 2.70 12.10
C LYS A 241 5.73 3.34 12.55
N GLN A 242 5.75 4.65 12.64
CA GLN A 242 6.89 5.41 13.15
C GLN A 242 6.70 5.82 14.61
N ALA A 243 7.70 6.48 15.17
CA ALA A 243 7.61 7.04 16.52
C ALA A 243 6.47 8.07 16.64
N ASN A 244 6.07 8.38 17.88
CA ASN A 244 5.08 9.42 18.20
C ASN A 244 3.71 9.27 17.49
N GLY A 245 3.35 8.04 17.13
CA GLY A 245 2.06 7.74 16.50
C GLY A 245 1.95 8.10 15.02
N VAL A 246 3.03 8.57 14.40
CA VAL A 246 3.08 8.85 12.96
C VAL A 246 3.01 7.54 12.17
N ARG A 247 2.38 7.60 11.03
CA ARG A 247 2.36 6.56 10.00
C ARG A 247 3.02 7.12 8.74
N ARG A 248 3.81 6.30 8.09
CA ARG A 248 4.40 6.61 6.77
C ARG A 248 3.82 5.63 5.75
N LEU A 249 3.18 6.15 4.71
CA LEU A 249 2.85 5.38 3.52
C LEU A 249 3.99 5.54 2.53
N THR A 250 4.64 4.45 2.12
CA THR A 250 5.89 4.53 1.36
C THR A 250 6.08 3.37 0.39
N SER A 251 6.81 3.62 -0.69
CA SER A 251 7.33 2.61 -1.62
C SER A 251 8.77 2.17 -1.35
N GLU A 252 9.40 2.64 -0.27
CA GLU A 252 10.85 2.44 -0.02
C GLU A 252 11.17 1.21 0.82
N ILE A 253 10.18 0.55 1.41
CA ILE A 253 10.41 -0.62 2.28
C ILE A 253 9.82 -1.89 1.69
N GLY A 254 10.33 -3.03 2.16
CA GLY A 254 9.86 -4.36 1.79
C GLY A 254 9.92 -4.61 0.28
N GLN A 255 8.79 -4.98 -0.29
CA GLN A 255 8.61 -5.17 -1.72
C GLN A 255 7.94 -3.96 -2.39
N GLY A 256 8.18 -2.77 -1.86
CA GLY A 256 7.68 -1.52 -2.43
C GLY A 256 8.07 -1.35 -3.89
N LYS A 257 7.15 -0.81 -4.69
CA LYS A 257 7.30 -0.75 -6.15
C LYS A 257 6.55 0.43 -6.73
N LEU A 258 7.19 1.09 -7.70
CA LEU A 258 6.56 2.08 -8.57
C LEU A 258 6.97 1.78 -10.01
N SER A 259 5.99 1.71 -10.93
CA SER A 259 6.27 1.46 -12.35
C SER A 259 6.46 2.73 -13.15
N TYR A 260 6.12 3.89 -12.59
CA TYR A 260 6.07 5.17 -13.29
C TYR A 260 7.00 6.24 -12.73
N SER A 261 7.73 5.94 -11.67
CA SER A 261 8.66 6.88 -11.05
C SER A 261 9.89 6.14 -10.54
N SER A 262 11.05 6.75 -10.67
CA SER A 262 12.28 6.38 -9.96
C SER A 262 12.33 6.99 -8.56
N GLU A 263 11.59 8.08 -8.33
CA GLU A 263 11.47 8.72 -7.04
C GLU A 263 10.47 7.95 -6.17
N PRO A 264 10.76 7.79 -4.87
CA PRO A 264 9.86 7.09 -3.96
C PRO A 264 8.61 7.91 -3.67
N ALA A 265 7.48 7.23 -3.54
CA ALA A 265 6.26 7.82 -3.04
C ALA A 265 6.23 7.78 -1.52
N ASN A 266 5.99 8.94 -0.89
CA ASN A 266 5.91 9.09 0.56
C ASN A 266 4.74 9.98 0.97
N SER A 267 4.02 9.57 2.01
CA SER A 267 3.05 10.39 2.72
C SER A 267 3.11 10.08 4.21
N PHE A 268 3.01 11.12 5.03
CA PHE A 268 3.03 11.00 6.48
C PHE A 268 1.69 11.45 7.05
N PHE A 269 1.18 10.70 8.02
CA PHE A 269 -0.08 11.01 8.67
C PHE A 269 -0.10 10.56 10.12
N LYS A 270 -0.89 11.24 10.93
CA LYS A 270 -1.03 11.01 12.37
C LYS A 270 -2.49 11.10 12.78
N TRP A 271 -2.86 10.35 13.81
CA TRP A 271 -4.18 10.45 14.40
C TRP A 271 -4.40 11.85 14.98
N CYS A 272 -5.51 12.47 14.61
CA CYS A 272 -5.99 13.74 15.15
C CYS A 272 -7.23 13.47 16.01
N ASP A 273 -7.13 13.71 17.32
CA ASP A 273 -8.24 13.48 18.24
C ASP A 273 -9.41 14.42 17.97
N ALA A 274 -9.12 15.66 17.57
CA ALA A 274 -10.15 16.66 17.25
C ALA A 274 -11.03 16.24 16.08
N ASP A 275 -10.43 15.62 15.05
CA ASP A 275 -11.14 15.16 13.85
C ASP A 275 -11.59 13.69 13.95
N GLY A 276 -11.03 12.94 14.93
CA GLY A 276 -11.30 11.51 15.11
C GLY A 276 -10.87 10.66 13.90
N MET A 277 -9.78 11.02 13.23
CA MET A 277 -9.23 10.32 12.07
C MET A 277 -7.75 10.63 11.87
N PHE A 278 -7.08 9.86 11.00
CA PHE A 278 -5.73 10.20 10.55
C PHE A 278 -5.79 11.39 9.58
N ILE A 279 -4.88 12.35 9.76
CA ILE A 279 -4.67 13.49 8.87
C ILE A 279 -3.20 13.56 8.46
N SER A 280 -2.92 14.16 7.32
CA SER A 280 -1.56 14.42 6.83
C SER A 280 -0.76 15.24 7.86
N CYS A 281 0.51 14.92 7.99
CA CYS A 281 1.45 15.67 8.81
C CYS A 281 2.79 15.76 8.10
N GLU A 282 3.61 16.70 8.54
CA GLU A 282 4.99 16.77 8.08
C GLU A 282 5.77 15.51 8.47
N PRO A 283 6.73 15.06 7.63
CA PRO A 283 7.65 14.03 8.03
C PRO A 283 8.28 14.47 9.35
N GLN A 284 8.18 13.62 10.36
CA GLN A 284 8.99 13.89 11.53
C GLN A 284 10.43 13.79 11.07
N SER A 285 11.18 14.87 11.25
CA SER A 285 12.62 14.77 11.08
C SER A 285 13.05 13.62 11.98
N THR A 286 13.54 12.55 11.38
CA THR A 286 14.34 11.55 12.06
C THR A 286 15.71 12.18 12.34
N THR A 287 15.71 13.40 12.86
CA THR A 287 16.84 13.84 13.64
C THR A 287 16.79 12.89 14.81
N PRO A 288 17.70 11.92 14.92
CA PRO A 288 17.75 11.07 16.07
C PRO A 288 17.76 12.03 17.25
N THR A 289 16.88 11.80 18.20
CA THR A 289 16.83 12.47 19.48
C THR A 289 18.25 12.82 19.88
N SER A 290 18.53 14.09 20.06
CA SER A 290 19.83 14.68 20.27
C SER A 290 20.73 13.77 21.08
N TYR A 291 21.74 13.19 20.44
CA TYR A 291 22.79 12.50 21.17
C TYR A 291 23.44 13.54 22.10
N ASP A 292 23.76 13.14 23.31
CA ASP A 292 24.44 14.02 24.24
C ASP A 292 25.92 14.14 23.83
N SER A 293 26.28 15.30 23.25
CA SER A 293 27.64 15.58 22.82
C SER A 293 28.64 15.55 24.01
N ALA A 294 28.20 15.84 25.22
CA ALA A 294 29.03 15.73 26.43
C ALA A 294 29.39 14.27 26.73
N ILE A 295 28.44 13.34 26.55
CA ILE A 295 28.70 11.91 26.68
C ILE A 295 29.68 11.42 25.57
N VAL A 296 29.53 11.89 24.34
CA VAL A 296 30.47 11.55 23.25
C VAL A 296 31.87 12.04 23.60
N LYS A 297 32.01 13.31 24.04
CA LYS A 297 33.28 13.88 24.52
C LYS A 297 33.89 13.05 25.64
N ALA A 298 33.08 12.65 26.60
CA ALA A 298 33.54 11.84 27.74
C ALA A 298 33.97 10.41 27.35
N ILE A 299 33.39 9.84 26.31
CA ILE A 299 33.80 8.52 25.79
C ILE A 299 35.16 8.58 25.09
N PHE A 300 35.42 9.69 24.38
CA PHE A 300 36.68 9.94 23.70
C PHE A 300 37.71 10.73 24.51
N ALA A 301 37.51 10.89 25.81
CA ALA A 301 38.40 11.73 26.67
C ALA A 301 39.87 11.35 26.56
N ASP A 302 40.16 10.04 26.48
CA ASP A 302 41.53 9.50 26.48
C ASP A 302 41.93 8.91 25.10
N ALA A 303 41.07 9.06 24.05
CA ALA A 303 41.33 8.45 22.75
C ALA A 303 40.69 9.25 21.60
N THR A 304 41.42 9.47 20.52
CA THR A 304 40.89 10.12 19.29
C THR A 304 40.11 9.15 18.41
N GLN A 305 40.27 7.84 18.64
CA GLN A 305 39.57 6.79 17.91
C GLN A 305 39.41 5.54 18.76
N MET A 306 38.38 4.75 18.49
CA MET A 306 38.17 3.45 19.13
C MET A 306 37.35 2.50 18.24
N PRO A 307 37.38 1.16 18.48
CA PRO A 307 36.53 0.20 17.79
C PRO A 307 35.03 0.57 17.91
N SER A 308 34.27 0.48 16.82
CA SER A 308 32.84 0.86 16.82
C SER A 308 32.01 0.05 17.83
N LYS A 309 32.39 -1.21 18.07
CA LYS A 309 31.75 -2.08 19.07
C LYS A 309 31.97 -1.55 20.49
N GLU A 310 33.19 -1.10 20.80
CA GLU A 310 33.55 -0.53 22.10
C GLU A 310 32.85 0.81 22.32
N PHE A 311 32.83 1.71 21.33
CA PHE A 311 32.12 2.97 21.40
C PHE A 311 30.62 2.76 21.70
N LYS A 312 29.98 1.86 20.96
CA LYS A 312 28.56 1.55 21.16
C LYS A 312 28.27 0.98 22.55
N ALA A 313 29.13 0.13 23.06
CA ALA A 313 29.01 -0.43 24.41
C ALA A 313 29.10 0.67 25.47
N LYS A 314 30.14 1.53 25.41
CA LYS A 314 30.33 2.67 26.35
C LYS A 314 29.19 3.69 26.26
N TYR A 315 28.70 3.97 25.03
CA TYR A 315 27.58 4.88 24.83
C TYR A 315 26.28 4.32 25.40
N SER A 316 26.00 3.03 25.14
CA SER A 316 24.83 2.33 25.70
C SER A 316 24.87 2.28 27.24
N GLU A 317 26.04 2.02 27.85
CA GLU A 317 26.23 2.01 29.28
C GLU A 317 25.97 3.39 29.92
N LYS A 318 26.52 4.47 29.34
CA LYS A 318 26.36 5.84 29.86
C LYS A 318 24.95 6.40 29.65
N THR A 319 24.24 6.00 28.62
CA THR A 319 22.90 6.51 28.27
C THR A 319 21.74 5.62 28.68
N GLY A 320 21.99 4.34 28.95
CA GLY A 320 20.96 3.32 29.17
C GLY A 320 20.19 2.93 27.90
N TYR A 321 20.58 3.41 26.71
CA TYR A 321 19.88 3.12 25.47
C TYR A 321 20.11 1.70 24.96
N LYS A 322 19.06 1.10 24.40
CA LYS A 322 19.16 -0.21 23.72
C LYS A 322 19.92 -0.10 22.40
N ALA A 323 20.42 -1.23 21.90
CA ALA A 323 21.26 -1.31 20.70
C ALA A 323 20.68 -0.59 19.45
N ALA A 324 19.37 -0.66 19.23
CA ALA A 324 18.72 0.02 18.10
C ALA A 324 18.85 1.56 18.20
N THR A 325 18.55 2.14 19.37
CA THR A 325 18.67 3.58 19.64
C THR A 325 20.14 4.02 19.57
N THR A 326 21.05 3.24 20.17
CA THR A 326 22.51 3.48 20.10
C THR A 326 22.99 3.53 18.64
N ASN A 327 22.53 2.62 17.79
CA ASN A 327 22.89 2.60 16.38
C ASN A 327 22.35 3.84 15.63
N ALA A 328 21.11 4.25 15.91
CA ALA A 328 20.51 5.44 15.34
C ALA A 328 21.30 6.71 15.74
N HIS A 329 21.67 6.86 17.01
CA HIS A 329 22.51 7.96 17.49
C HIS A 329 23.90 7.94 16.85
N CYS A 330 24.52 6.76 16.66
CA CYS A 330 25.80 6.66 15.94
C CYS A 330 25.71 7.13 14.49
N LEU A 331 24.59 6.87 13.83
CA LEU A 331 24.36 7.34 12.45
C LEU A 331 24.19 8.86 12.44
N ALA A 332 23.42 9.41 13.38
CA ALA A 332 23.28 10.87 13.52
C ALA A 332 24.61 11.57 13.74
N MET A 333 25.39 11.07 14.70
CA MET A 333 26.74 11.59 15.00
C MET A 333 27.65 11.58 13.76
N GLN A 334 27.48 10.60 12.85
CA GLN A 334 28.21 10.56 11.58
C GLN A 334 27.67 11.60 10.60
N THR A 335 26.35 11.77 10.53
CA THR A 335 25.70 12.79 9.67
C THR A 335 26.07 14.21 10.13
N ASP A 336 26.14 14.44 11.44
CA ASP A 336 26.49 15.72 12.03
C ASP A 336 28.02 15.94 12.14
N GLU A 337 28.80 15.05 11.51
CA GLU A 337 30.27 15.11 11.48
C GLU A 337 30.95 15.13 12.86
N ILE A 338 30.30 14.61 13.89
CA ILE A 338 30.85 14.49 15.25
C ILE A 338 31.82 13.32 15.35
N ILE A 339 31.48 12.20 14.69
CA ILE A 339 32.34 11.02 14.55
C ILE A 339 32.44 10.60 13.10
N LYS A 340 33.59 10.12 12.69
CA LYS A 340 33.82 9.52 11.39
C LYS A 340 33.94 8.00 11.53
N ARG A 341 33.32 7.28 10.65
CA ARG A 341 33.42 5.83 10.55
C ARG A 341 34.48 5.46 9.54
N ASP A 342 35.49 4.72 9.96
CA ASP A 342 36.55 4.19 9.11
C ASP A 342 36.53 2.66 9.12
N GLY A 343 36.66 2.01 7.96
CA GLY A 343 36.68 0.55 7.80
C GLY A 343 35.31 -0.10 7.61
N ASN A 344 35.34 -1.40 7.24
CA ASN A 344 34.15 -2.23 7.00
C ASN A 344 34.21 -3.51 7.84
N GLY A 345 33.03 -4.03 8.26
CA GLY A 345 32.93 -5.28 9.01
C GLY A 345 33.49 -5.20 10.43
N GLY A 346 34.14 -6.26 10.89
CA GLY A 346 34.61 -6.41 12.27
C GLY A 346 35.77 -5.46 12.68
N GLY A 347 36.43 -4.81 11.73
CA GLY A 347 37.51 -3.84 11.95
C GLY A 347 37.07 -2.37 11.91
N THR A 348 35.77 -2.09 11.97
CA THR A 348 35.25 -0.71 11.92
C THR A 348 35.64 0.09 13.18
N ILE A 349 36.25 1.26 12.99
CA ILE A 349 36.59 2.22 14.03
C ILE A 349 35.74 3.47 13.90
N TYR A 350 35.43 4.12 15.04
CA TYR A 350 34.95 5.49 15.10
C TYR A 350 36.09 6.42 15.51
N ARG A 351 36.22 7.52 14.75
CA ARG A 351 37.15 8.59 15.03
C ARG A 351 36.37 9.84 15.39
N ARG A 352 36.70 10.50 16.48
CA ARG A 352 36.13 11.82 16.82
C ARG A 352 36.73 12.87 15.88
N LEU A 353 35.85 13.70 15.29
CA LEU A 353 36.25 14.90 14.55
C LEU A 353 36.43 16.06 15.53
N SER A 354 37.35 16.98 15.25
CA SER A 354 37.77 18.04 16.19
C SER A 354 36.66 19.05 16.49
N ASP A 355 36.77 19.71 17.67
CA ASP A 355 35.76 20.66 18.22
C ASP A 355 35.50 21.92 17.37
N GLU A 356 36.24 22.16 16.28
CA GLU A 356 36.12 23.38 15.45
C GLU A 356 34.88 23.41 14.54
N THR A 357 34.12 22.30 14.44
CA THR A 357 32.96 22.16 13.53
C THR A 357 31.61 22.05 14.23
N ILE A 358 31.51 22.26 15.56
CA ILE A 358 30.22 22.18 16.24
C ILE A 358 29.61 23.58 16.33
N PRO A 359 28.53 23.88 15.59
CA PRO A 359 27.74 25.09 15.83
C PRO A 359 27.09 24.99 17.21
N PHE A 360 27.11 26.03 17.98
CA PHE A 360 26.48 26.21 19.29
C PHE A 360 24.95 26.21 19.16
#